data_4eee3663e40eacfd7c93ca7db3284cbd
#
_entry.id   4eee3663e40eacfd7c93ca7db3284cbd
#
_cell.length_a   1.000
_cell.length_b   1.000
_cell.length_c   1.000
_cell.angle_alpha   90.00
_cell.angle_beta   90.00
_cell.angle_gamma   90.00
#
_symmetry.space_group_name_H-M   'P 1'
#
loop_
_entity.id
_entity.type
_entity.pdbx_description
1 polymer ?
#
loop_
_entity_poly.entity_id
_entity_poly.type
_entity_poly.pdbx_seq_one_letter_code
_entity_poly.pdbx_strand_id
1 'polypeptide(L)'
;MNRLRLPVLLASVFTLASVAHAAAGQPVCRPILAFKNVQLSPMQPPTLERRWTATVAVDASRCATDSAGYFEIGFSRLKETGAELDFHEQFIWLVPAVKVSIDFWADEAVEAYWFNTVTPCRCRD
;
A
#
# COMPACT_ATOMS: atom_id res chain seq x y z
N MET A 1 63.25 -57.71 3.53
CA MET A 1 61.92 -57.43 2.96
C MET A 1 61.30 -56.27 3.71
N ASN A 2 61.47 -55.08 3.18
CA ASN A 2 60.90 -53.85 3.74
C ASN A 2 59.48 -53.65 3.24
N ARG A 3 58.52 -53.78 4.15
CA ARG A 3 57.14 -53.37 3.84
C ARG A 3 56.97 -51.91 4.24
N LEU A 4 56.98 -51.03 3.23
CA LEU A 4 56.57 -49.66 3.41
C LEU A 4 55.08 -49.62 3.72
N ARG A 5 54.73 -49.15 4.90
CA ARG A 5 53.36 -48.79 5.23
C ARG A 5 53.17 -47.32 4.91
N LEU A 6 52.36 -47.05 3.91
CA LEU A 6 51.86 -45.70 3.65
C LEU A 6 50.83 -45.31 4.72
N PRO A 7 50.92 -44.12 5.30
CA PRO A 7 49.85 -43.61 6.14
C PRO A 7 48.72 -43.10 5.24
N VAL A 8 47.52 -43.63 5.45
CA VAL A 8 46.30 -43.12 4.87
C VAL A 8 45.97 -41.80 5.58
N LEU A 9 46.17 -40.70 4.87
CA LEU A 9 45.69 -39.35 5.30
C LEU A 9 44.19 -39.33 5.08
N LEU A 10 43.43 -39.44 6.14
CA LEU A 10 42.02 -39.10 6.18
C LEU A 10 41.86 -37.59 6.09
N ALA A 11 41.57 -37.07 4.91
CA ALA A 11 41.17 -35.69 4.73
C ALA A 11 39.73 -35.53 5.25
N SER A 12 39.61 -34.98 6.44
CA SER A 12 38.31 -34.55 6.99
C SER A 12 37.81 -33.34 6.19
N VAL A 13 36.88 -33.57 5.29
CA VAL A 13 36.19 -32.50 4.63
C VAL A 13 35.21 -31.88 5.62
N PHE A 14 35.60 -30.77 6.22
CA PHE A 14 34.67 -29.93 6.95
C PHE A 14 33.79 -29.20 5.95
N THR A 15 32.59 -29.73 5.71
CA THR A 15 31.54 -28.99 5.04
C THR A 15 31.06 -27.90 5.98
N LEU A 16 31.54 -26.69 5.76
CA LEU A 16 30.94 -25.49 6.34
C LEU A 16 29.54 -25.34 5.76
N ALA A 17 28.56 -25.80 6.50
CA ALA A 17 27.18 -25.49 6.21
C ALA A 17 27.00 -23.98 6.44
N SER A 18 27.03 -23.20 5.37
CA SER A 18 26.64 -21.79 5.41
C SER A 18 25.15 -21.73 5.71
N VAL A 19 24.82 -21.52 6.97
CA VAL A 19 23.45 -21.19 7.34
C VAL A 19 23.19 -19.80 6.80
N ALA A 20 22.57 -19.74 5.63
CA ALA A 20 22.06 -18.47 5.14
C ALA A 20 20.98 -18.00 6.12
N HIS A 21 21.36 -17.08 7.00
CA HIS A 21 20.39 -16.34 7.77
C HIS A 21 19.67 -15.44 6.77
N ALA A 22 18.46 -15.85 6.38
CA ALA A 22 17.54 -14.92 5.75
C ALA A 22 17.43 -13.74 6.71
N ALA A 23 17.94 -12.57 6.30
CA ALA A 23 17.71 -11.36 7.07
C ALA A 23 16.21 -11.22 7.23
N ALA A 24 15.68 -11.48 8.42
CA ALA A 24 14.31 -11.17 8.75
C ALA A 24 14.18 -9.66 8.53
N GLY A 25 13.53 -9.25 7.41
CA GLY A 25 13.25 -7.85 7.16
C GLY A 25 12.57 -7.28 8.38
N GLN A 26 12.85 -6.02 8.71
CA GLN A 26 12.14 -5.35 9.79
C GLN A 26 10.64 -5.47 9.54
N PRO A 27 9.83 -5.74 10.58
CA PRO A 27 8.40 -5.82 10.42
C PRO A 27 7.87 -4.50 9.85
N VAL A 28 7.03 -4.62 8.83
CA VAL A 28 6.42 -3.49 8.14
C VAL A 28 4.99 -3.35 8.66
N CYS A 29 4.67 -2.17 9.14
CA CYS A 29 3.32 -1.80 9.54
C CYS A 29 2.68 -0.86 8.53
N ARG A 30 1.37 -0.77 8.55
CA ARG A 30 0.57 0.16 7.74
C ARG A 30 -0.51 0.79 8.58
N PRO A 31 -0.89 2.03 8.31
CA PRO A 31 -2.11 2.58 8.89
C PRO A 31 -3.32 1.82 8.36
N ILE A 32 -4.36 1.75 9.16
CA ILE A 32 -5.66 1.21 8.76
C ILE A 32 -6.51 2.38 8.32
N LEU A 33 -7.01 2.34 7.10
CA LEU A 33 -7.81 3.38 6.49
C LEU A 33 -9.26 2.93 6.34
N ALA A 34 -10.18 3.86 6.54
CA ALA A 34 -11.60 3.58 6.35
C ALA A 34 -12.30 4.80 5.73
N PHE A 35 -13.15 4.55 4.74
CA PHE A 35 -14.01 5.59 4.18
C PHE A 35 -15.16 5.91 5.14
N LYS A 36 -15.40 7.22 5.32
CA LYS A 36 -16.52 7.73 6.09
C LYS A 36 -17.14 8.92 5.37
N ASN A 37 -18.44 9.11 5.55
CA ASN A 37 -19.17 10.27 5.01
C ASN A 37 -18.93 10.48 3.51
N VAL A 38 -19.01 9.41 2.74
CA VAL A 38 -18.86 9.48 1.29
C VAL A 38 -20.07 10.15 0.68
N GLN A 39 -19.84 11.19 -0.12
CA GLN A 39 -20.88 11.96 -0.77
C GLN A 39 -20.49 12.28 -2.21
N LEU A 40 -21.48 12.30 -3.08
CA LEU A 40 -21.38 12.81 -4.45
C LEU A 40 -22.32 14.00 -4.58
N SER A 41 -21.79 15.18 -4.87
CA SER A 41 -22.60 16.37 -5.03
C SER A 41 -23.48 16.29 -6.29
N PRO A 42 -24.58 17.05 -6.34
CA PRO A 42 -25.27 17.32 -7.60
C PRO A 42 -24.34 18.00 -8.62
N MET A 43 -24.72 17.95 -9.89
CA MET A 43 -24.02 18.71 -10.93
C MET A 43 -23.99 20.21 -10.61
N GLN A 44 -22.84 20.82 -10.71
CA GLN A 44 -22.64 22.24 -10.41
C GLN A 44 -22.49 23.05 -11.69
N PRO A 45 -23.45 23.96 -12.03
CA PRO A 45 -23.25 24.90 -13.12
C PRO A 45 -22.08 25.87 -12.82
N PRO A 46 -21.36 26.39 -13.82
CA PRO A 46 -21.55 26.17 -15.25
C PRO A 46 -20.81 24.96 -15.82
N THR A 47 -19.86 24.37 -15.06
CA THR A 47 -18.99 23.28 -15.53
C THR A 47 -19.70 21.93 -15.58
N LEU A 48 -20.82 21.78 -14.87
CA LEU A 48 -21.56 20.54 -14.71
C LEU A 48 -20.73 19.41 -14.09
N GLU A 49 -19.75 19.76 -13.29
CA GLU A 49 -18.95 18.81 -12.53
C GLU A 49 -19.70 18.35 -11.29
N ARG A 50 -19.43 17.12 -10.89
CA ARG A 50 -19.82 16.56 -9.59
C ARG A 50 -18.60 16.40 -8.73
N ARG A 51 -18.72 16.72 -7.47
CA ARG A 51 -17.65 16.52 -6.51
C ARG A 51 -17.93 15.31 -5.66
N TRP A 52 -17.06 14.34 -5.73
CA TRP A 52 -17.00 13.23 -4.80
C TRP A 52 -16.14 13.63 -3.61
N THR A 53 -16.67 13.47 -2.40
CA THR A 53 -15.97 13.78 -1.17
C THR A 53 -16.07 12.62 -0.21
N ALA A 54 -15.03 12.44 0.57
CA ALA A 54 -15.03 11.47 1.67
C ALA A 54 -14.13 11.97 2.81
N THR A 55 -14.38 11.46 3.98
CA THR A 55 -13.44 11.50 5.08
C THR A 55 -12.77 10.15 5.16
N VAL A 56 -11.44 10.12 5.13
CA VAL A 56 -10.66 8.90 5.33
C VAL A 56 -10.19 8.90 6.77
N ALA A 57 -10.76 8.03 7.58
CA ALA A 57 -10.30 7.80 8.94
C ALA A 57 -8.97 7.04 8.91
N VAL A 58 -8.01 7.48 9.71
CA VAL A 58 -6.64 6.94 9.72
C VAL A 58 -6.34 6.42 11.12
N ASP A 59 -6.18 5.12 11.24
CA ASP A 59 -5.67 4.47 12.44
C ASP A 59 -4.20 4.11 12.24
N ALA A 60 -3.30 4.93 12.76
CA ALA A 60 -1.87 4.72 12.71
C ALA A 60 -1.30 4.20 14.04
N SER A 61 -2.12 3.52 14.83
CA SER A 61 -1.72 3.02 16.16
C SER A 61 -0.59 2.01 16.09
N ARG A 62 -0.45 1.31 14.98
CA ARG A 62 0.66 0.37 14.74
C ARG A 62 1.93 1.04 14.22
N CYS A 63 1.83 2.27 13.75
CA CYS A 63 2.95 3.04 13.22
C CYS A 63 3.70 3.74 14.35
N ALA A 64 5.01 3.91 14.17
CA ALA A 64 5.80 4.75 15.07
C ALA A 64 5.24 6.17 15.11
N THR A 65 5.42 6.85 16.25
CA THR A 65 5.01 8.25 16.42
C THR A 65 5.60 9.12 15.30
N ASP A 66 4.85 10.10 14.85
CA ASP A 66 5.23 11.03 13.77
C ASP A 66 5.41 10.37 12.39
N SER A 67 4.85 9.17 12.21
CA SER A 67 4.83 8.55 10.89
C SER A 67 3.93 9.32 9.94
N ALA A 68 4.33 9.37 8.67
CA ALA A 68 3.58 9.98 7.59
C ALA A 68 3.75 9.12 6.34
N GLY A 69 2.83 9.27 5.41
CA GLY A 69 2.90 8.55 4.16
C GLY A 69 1.77 8.91 3.23
N TYR A 70 1.64 8.13 2.18
CA TYR A 70 0.67 8.33 1.11
C TYR A 70 -0.27 7.16 1.04
N PHE A 71 -1.44 7.42 0.49
CA PHE A 71 -2.35 6.38 0.04
C PHE A 71 -2.95 6.78 -1.30
N GLU A 72 -3.40 5.81 -2.03
CA GLU A 72 -4.12 6.03 -3.28
C GLU A 72 -5.54 5.53 -3.15
N ILE A 73 -6.46 6.30 -3.71
CA ILE A 73 -7.83 5.86 -3.92
C ILE A 73 -7.96 5.54 -5.41
N GLY A 74 -8.38 4.32 -5.71
CA GLY A 74 -8.77 3.90 -7.04
C GLY A 74 -10.25 4.17 -7.25
N PHE A 75 -10.60 4.57 -8.46
CA PHE A 75 -11.97 4.82 -8.89
C PHE A 75 -12.26 4.09 -10.19
N SER A 76 -13.39 3.44 -10.24
CA SER A 76 -13.97 2.97 -11.48
C SER A 76 -15.10 3.93 -11.88
N ARG A 77 -15.05 4.44 -13.10
CA ARG A 77 -16.03 5.36 -13.62
C ARG A 77 -16.57 4.88 -14.97
N LEU A 78 -17.85 5.04 -15.12
CA LEU A 78 -18.55 4.77 -16.38
C LEU A 78 -18.85 6.11 -17.06
N LYS A 79 -18.50 6.22 -18.34
CA LYS A 79 -18.92 7.34 -19.18
C LYS A 79 -20.24 7.02 -19.89
N GLU A 80 -20.97 8.04 -20.30
CA GLU A 80 -22.21 7.87 -21.10
C GLU A 80 -21.99 7.03 -22.36
N THR A 81 -20.77 7.06 -22.90
CA THR A 81 -20.38 6.23 -24.04
C THR A 81 -20.23 4.75 -23.72
N GLY A 82 -20.37 4.36 -22.44
CA GLY A 82 -20.19 3.00 -21.97
C GLY A 82 -18.74 2.59 -21.69
N ALA A 83 -17.78 3.50 -21.86
CA ALA A 83 -16.38 3.23 -21.55
C ALA A 83 -16.14 3.28 -20.05
N GLU A 84 -15.69 2.16 -19.48
CA GLU A 84 -15.25 2.08 -18.10
C GLU A 84 -13.77 2.51 -18.03
N LEU A 85 -13.48 3.46 -17.14
CA LEU A 85 -12.12 4.02 -16.98
C LEU A 85 -11.73 3.99 -15.51
N ASP A 86 -10.66 3.28 -15.21
CA ASP A 86 -10.07 3.29 -13.88
C ASP A 86 -9.00 4.38 -13.78
N PHE A 87 -8.94 5.03 -12.66
CA PHE A 87 -7.88 5.97 -12.34
C PHE A 87 -7.58 5.96 -10.84
N HIS A 88 -6.42 6.47 -10.48
CA HIS A 88 -5.96 6.55 -9.10
C HIS A 88 -5.58 7.97 -8.74
N GLU A 89 -5.94 8.39 -7.53
CA GLU A 89 -5.51 9.67 -6.97
C GLU A 89 -4.74 9.44 -5.68
N GLN A 90 -3.67 10.16 -5.51
CA GLN A 90 -2.77 10.04 -4.37
C GLN A 90 -3.02 11.14 -3.35
N PHE A 91 -3.05 10.76 -2.08
CA PHE A 91 -3.25 11.67 -0.95
C PHE A 91 -2.23 11.38 0.14
N ILE A 92 -1.96 12.38 0.97
CA ILE A 92 -1.18 12.20 2.20
C ILE A 92 -2.13 11.82 3.31
N TRP A 93 -1.82 10.76 4.07
CA TRP A 93 -2.63 10.43 5.23
C TRP A 93 -2.17 11.21 6.47
N LEU A 94 -3.14 11.66 7.24
CA LEU A 94 -2.97 12.40 8.49
C LEU A 94 -3.89 11.79 9.54
N VAL A 95 -3.40 11.63 10.76
CA VAL A 95 -4.25 11.17 11.88
C VAL A 95 -4.98 12.37 12.51
N PRO A 96 -6.21 12.20 12.95
CA PRO A 96 -7.03 10.97 12.93
C PRO A 96 -7.78 10.76 11.62
N ALA A 97 -7.80 11.73 10.72
CA ALA A 97 -8.56 11.68 9.48
C ALA A 97 -8.08 12.70 8.47
N VAL A 98 -8.36 12.44 7.22
CA VAL A 98 -8.11 13.37 6.11
C VAL A 98 -9.37 13.49 5.26
N LYS A 99 -9.68 14.71 4.84
CA LYS A 99 -10.75 14.96 3.87
C LYS A 99 -10.19 14.91 2.47
N VAL A 100 -10.84 14.15 1.60
CA VAL A 100 -10.46 14.01 0.20
C VAL A 100 -11.61 14.44 -0.70
N SER A 101 -11.29 15.00 -1.86
CA SER A 101 -12.29 15.36 -2.86
C SER A 101 -11.73 15.20 -4.26
N ILE A 102 -12.60 14.78 -5.18
CA ILE A 102 -12.28 14.58 -6.59
C ILE A 102 -13.45 15.05 -7.41
N ASP A 103 -13.17 15.77 -8.49
CA ASP A 103 -14.18 16.25 -9.40
C ASP A 103 -14.34 15.30 -10.58
N PHE A 104 -15.60 15.00 -10.90
CA PHE A 104 -16.01 14.18 -12.02
C PHE A 104 -16.84 15.00 -13.01
N TRP A 105 -16.65 14.73 -14.29
CA TRP A 105 -17.47 15.35 -15.33
C TRP A 105 -18.90 14.88 -15.28
N ALA A 106 -19.82 15.66 -15.83
CA ALA A 106 -21.24 15.38 -15.83
C ALA A 106 -21.61 14.05 -16.52
N ASP A 107 -20.82 13.65 -17.51
CA ASP A 107 -20.99 12.41 -18.27
C ASP A 107 -20.35 11.19 -17.61
N GLU A 108 -19.81 11.35 -16.41
CA GLU A 108 -19.15 10.28 -15.68
C GLU A 108 -19.96 9.87 -14.45
N ALA A 109 -20.10 8.56 -14.24
CA ALA A 109 -20.66 8.00 -13.01
C ALA A 109 -19.58 7.25 -12.25
N VAL A 110 -19.49 7.48 -10.95
CA VAL A 110 -18.61 6.71 -10.07
C VAL A 110 -19.27 5.39 -9.76
N GLU A 111 -18.71 4.29 -10.23
CA GLU A 111 -19.24 2.94 -9.98
C GLU A 111 -18.67 2.32 -8.73
N ALA A 112 -17.38 2.51 -8.50
CA ALA A 112 -16.65 1.94 -7.36
C ALA A 112 -15.49 2.82 -6.95
N TYR A 113 -15.10 2.72 -5.71
CA TYR A 113 -13.89 3.32 -5.17
C TYR A 113 -13.29 2.39 -4.11
N TRP A 114 -11.98 2.42 -4.00
CA TRP A 114 -11.25 1.53 -3.09
C TRP A 114 -9.89 2.13 -2.72
N PHE A 115 -9.30 1.65 -1.64
CA PHE A 115 -7.91 1.95 -1.35
C PHE A 115 -7.02 1.05 -2.21
N ASN A 116 -6.21 1.65 -3.06
CA ASN A 116 -5.34 0.92 -3.98
C ASN A 116 -4.00 0.58 -3.35
N THR A 117 -3.27 1.60 -2.90
CA THR A 117 -2.00 1.44 -2.20
C THR A 117 -1.95 2.30 -0.95
N VAL A 118 -1.23 1.81 0.05
CA VAL A 118 -0.95 2.55 1.29
C VAL A 118 0.53 2.36 1.58
N THR A 119 1.28 3.45 1.72
CA THR A 119 2.69 3.35 2.07
C THR A 119 2.87 2.75 3.45
N PRO A 120 3.82 1.84 3.61
CA PRO A 120 4.13 1.28 4.90
C PRO A 120 4.74 2.33 5.84
N CYS A 121 4.61 2.09 7.13
CA CYS A 121 5.26 2.86 8.18
C CYS A 121 6.18 1.96 8.98
N ARG A 122 7.10 2.58 9.71
CA ARG A 122 7.85 1.86 10.73
C ARG A 122 6.91 1.46 11.85
N CYS A 123 6.97 0.21 12.30
CA CYS A 123 6.15 -0.26 13.41
C CYS A 123 6.49 0.48 14.70
N ARG A 124 5.47 0.66 15.54
CA ARG A 124 5.65 1.17 16.89
C ARG A 124 6.33 0.10 17.74
N ASP A 125 7.26 0.54 18.56
CA ASP A 125 7.94 -0.31 19.53
C ASP A 125 7.02 -0.73 20.69
#